data_3e71b040d53b33505f73c5a67ebe84ca
#
_entry.id   3e71b040d53b33505f73c5a67ebe84ca
#
_cell.length_a   1.000
_cell.length_b   1.000
_cell.length_c   1.000
_cell.angle_alpha   90.00
_cell.angle_beta   90.00
_cell.angle_gamma   90.00
#
_symmetry.space_group_name_H-M   'P 1'
#
loop_
_entity.id
_entity.type
_entity.pdbx_description
1 polymer ?
#
loop_
_entity_poly.entity_id
_entity_poly.type
_entity_poly.pdbx_seq_one_letter_code
_entity_poly.pdbx_strand_id
1 'polypeptide(L)'
;MEAVMGVLLGIGLGAACGFRIFVPLLVAAIAIRGGFLTVTPEFAWLGGTAALVTLSVATLLEIAAYYIPVIDHTLDVLGAPAAIVAGTILAAGFIGSMDPMLKWGLAAIAGGGAAGIIHGGMAAIRGAASAATGGLGNSCLLYTSPSPR
;
A
#
# COMPACT_ATOMS: atom_id res chain seq x y z
N MET A 1 7.47 -23.49 6.46
CA MET A 1 7.31 -22.41 7.46
C MET A 1 7.63 -21.05 6.84
N GLU A 2 8.79 -20.88 6.21
CA GLU A 2 9.20 -19.58 5.63
C GLU A 2 8.24 -19.08 4.54
N ALA A 3 7.77 -19.96 3.66
CA ALA A 3 6.82 -19.57 2.61
C ALA A 3 5.48 -19.09 3.18
N VAL A 4 4.98 -19.74 4.24
CA VAL A 4 3.73 -19.34 4.89
C VAL A 4 3.88 -17.97 5.59
N MET A 5 5.00 -17.76 6.27
CA MET A 5 5.30 -16.45 6.87
C MET A 5 5.44 -15.36 5.81
N GLY A 6 6.09 -15.66 4.69
CA GLY A 6 6.20 -14.73 3.56
C GLY A 6 4.84 -14.35 2.98
N VAL A 7 3.95 -15.31 2.80
CA VAL A 7 2.58 -15.06 2.31
C VAL A 7 1.78 -14.23 3.32
N LEU A 8 1.85 -14.56 4.60
CA LEU A 8 1.15 -13.80 5.65
C LEU A 8 1.64 -12.35 5.75
N LEU A 9 2.97 -12.16 5.68
CA LEU A 9 3.57 -10.82 5.61
C LEU A 9 3.12 -10.09 4.34
N GLY A 10 3.09 -10.79 3.22
CA GLY A 10 2.62 -10.25 1.94
C GLY A 10 1.17 -9.78 1.99
N ILE A 11 0.28 -10.56 2.62
CA ILE A 11 -1.12 -10.18 2.83
C ILE A 11 -1.22 -8.97 3.74
N GLY A 12 -0.52 -8.97 4.86
CA GLY A 12 -0.57 -7.87 5.84
C GLY A 12 -0.04 -6.56 5.27
N LEU A 13 1.11 -6.59 4.62
CA LEU A 13 1.70 -5.43 3.96
C LEU A 13 0.90 -4.99 2.75
N GLY A 14 0.36 -5.93 1.97
CA GLY A 14 -0.53 -5.64 0.86
C GLY A 14 -1.80 -4.94 1.32
N ALA A 15 -2.43 -5.43 2.38
CA ALA A 15 -3.60 -4.78 2.99
C ALA A 15 -3.26 -3.35 3.46
N ALA A 16 -2.10 -3.15 4.07
CA ALA A 16 -1.62 -1.83 4.47
C ALA A 16 -1.42 -0.89 3.27
N CYS A 17 -0.94 -1.40 2.12
CA CYS A 17 -0.85 -0.64 0.87
C CYS A 17 -2.23 -0.21 0.34
N GLY A 18 -3.29 -0.94 0.67
CA GLY A 18 -4.65 -0.56 0.34
C GLY A 18 -5.13 0.71 1.05
N PHE A 19 -4.60 0.99 2.24
CA PHE A 19 -4.87 2.24 2.97
C PHE A 19 -3.98 3.40 2.51
N ARG A 20 -2.67 3.14 2.43
CA ARG A 20 -1.65 4.11 1.98
C ARG A 20 -0.56 3.37 1.22
N ILE A 21 -0.23 3.87 0.04
CA ILE A 21 0.63 3.12 -0.89
C ILE A 21 2.09 3.17 -0.46
N PHE A 22 2.61 4.35 -0.20
CA PHE A 22 4.04 4.56 0.03
C PHE A 22 4.47 4.35 1.49
N VAL A 23 3.58 4.51 2.46
CA VAL A 23 3.89 4.32 3.88
C VAL A 23 4.34 2.88 4.19
N PRO A 24 3.59 1.83 3.80
CA PRO A 24 4.05 0.45 4.06
C PRO A 24 5.33 0.09 3.33
N LEU A 25 5.51 0.59 2.10
CA LEU A 25 6.75 0.42 1.34
C LEU A 25 7.94 1.06 2.07
N LEU A 26 7.77 2.26 2.59
CA LEU A 26 8.81 2.96 3.35
C LEU A 26 9.15 2.22 4.64
N VAL A 27 8.14 1.77 5.39
CA VAL A 27 8.34 0.99 6.63
C VAL A 27 9.08 -0.31 6.33
N ALA A 28 8.68 -1.03 5.27
CA ALA A 28 9.35 -2.23 4.82
C ALA A 28 10.82 -1.95 4.43
N ALA A 29 11.07 -0.88 3.68
CA ALA A 29 12.42 -0.47 3.28
C ALA A 29 13.32 -0.16 4.49
N ILE A 30 12.80 0.53 5.50
CA ILE A 30 13.51 0.82 6.75
C ILE A 30 13.80 -0.48 7.51
N ALA A 31 12.83 -1.38 7.59
CA ALA A 31 12.99 -2.67 8.29
C ALA A 31 13.99 -3.60 7.59
N ILE A 32 14.02 -3.60 6.26
CA ILE A 32 15.00 -4.34 5.47
C ILE A 32 16.40 -3.77 5.72
N ARG A 33 16.56 -2.45 5.69
CA ARG A 33 17.84 -1.79 5.94
C ARG A 33 18.35 -2.01 7.37
N GLY A 34 17.44 -2.06 8.34
CA GLY A 34 17.75 -2.35 9.74
C GLY A 34 18.05 -3.82 10.04
N GLY A 35 17.89 -4.69 9.04
CA GLY A 35 18.08 -6.14 9.21
C GLY A 35 16.94 -6.85 9.96
N PHE A 36 15.82 -6.17 10.18
CA PHE A 36 14.65 -6.75 10.84
C PHE A 36 13.81 -7.64 9.91
N LEU A 37 13.88 -7.37 8.61
CA LEU A 37 13.19 -8.14 7.59
C LEU A 37 14.17 -8.60 6.52
N THR A 38 14.05 -9.85 6.13
CA THR A 38 14.80 -10.45 5.03
C THR A 38 13.91 -10.55 3.79
N VAL A 39 14.42 -10.07 2.69
CA VAL A 39 13.78 -10.17 1.38
C VAL A 39 14.63 -11.01 0.45
N THR A 40 14.01 -11.50 -0.62
CA THR A 40 14.77 -12.19 -1.67
C THR A 40 15.80 -11.24 -2.31
N PRO A 41 16.94 -11.77 -2.79
CA PRO A 41 18.03 -10.95 -3.34
C PRO A 41 17.59 -9.98 -4.45
N GLU A 42 16.57 -10.36 -5.21
CA GLU A 42 15.98 -9.54 -6.28
C GLU A 42 15.37 -8.23 -5.75
N PHE A 43 14.92 -8.21 -4.50
CA PHE A 43 14.29 -7.05 -3.86
C PHE A 43 15.18 -6.36 -2.83
N ALA A 44 16.45 -6.76 -2.72
CA ALA A 44 17.41 -6.16 -1.80
C ALA A 44 17.62 -4.65 -2.04
N TRP A 45 17.38 -4.18 -3.27
CA TRP A 45 17.42 -2.75 -3.63
C TRP A 45 16.43 -1.90 -2.83
N LEU A 46 15.32 -2.49 -2.32
CA LEU A 46 14.34 -1.79 -1.49
C LEU A 46 14.97 -1.21 -0.21
N GLY A 47 15.96 -1.91 0.37
CA GLY A 47 16.74 -1.44 1.52
C GLY A 47 17.85 -0.43 1.16
N GLY A 48 18.02 -0.13 -0.12
CA GLY A 48 19.02 0.81 -0.60
C GLY A 48 18.70 2.27 -0.27
N THR A 49 19.74 3.12 -0.23
CA THR A 49 19.59 4.55 0.08
C THR A 49 18.69 5.26 -0.94
N ALA A 50 18.84 4.92 -2.22
CA ALA A 50 18.01 5.50 -3.29
C ALA A 50 16.54 5.19 -3.11
N ALA A 51 16.19 3.93 -2.80
CA ALA A 51 14.82 3.53 -2.52
C ALA A 51 14.25 4.25 -1.30
N LEU A 52 15.01 4.34 -0.21
CA LEU A 52 14.59 5.04 1.01
C LEU A 52 14.32 6.53 0.76
N VAL A 53 15.20 7.21 0.05
CA VAL A 53 15.01 8.64 -0.28
C VAL A 53 13.77 8.82 -1.15
N THR A 54 13.64 8.03 -2.21
CA THR A 54 12.49 8.09 -3.12
C THR A 54 11.18 7.80 -2.41
N LEU A 55 11.13 6.75 -1.59
CA LEU A 55 9.92 6.39 -0.83
C LEU A 55 9.61 7.42 0.25
N SER A 56 10.60 8.03 0.88
CA SER A 56 10.39 9.12 1.85
C SER A 56 9.76 10.33 1.18
N VAL A 57 10.29 10.76 0.03
CA VAL A 57 9.72 11.86 -0.75
C VAL A 57 8.31 11.52 -1.22
N ALA A 58 8.10 10.31 -1.76
CA ALA A 58 6.79 9.85 -2.20
C ALA A 58 5.76 9.81 -1.06
N THR A 59 6.16 9.36 0.13
CA THR A 59 5.31 9.36 1.33
C THR A 59 4.95 10.78 1.76
N LEU A 60 5.90 11.70 1.73
CA LEU A 60 5.65 13.11 2.04
C LEU A 60 4.68 13.74 1.03
N LEU A 61 4.85 13.44 -0.26
CA LEU A 61 3.93 13.88 -1.32
C LEU A 61 2.55 13.26 -1.15
N GLU A 62 2.46 11.98 -0.81
CA GLU A 62 1.20 11.30 -0.51
C GLU A 62 0.46 11.97 0.65
N ILE A 63 1.18 12.31 1.73
CA ILE A 63 0.61 13.01 2.87
C ILE A 63 0.18 14.44 2.48
N ALA A 64 1.03 15.18 1.76
CA ALA A 64 0.74 16.54 1.32
C ALA A 64 -0.46 16.59 0.37
N ALA A 65 -0.63 15.58 -0.47
CA ALA A 65 -1.73 15.49 -1.43
C ALA A 65 -3.10 15.42 -0.75
N TYR A 66 -3.19 14.86 0.46
CA TYR A 66 -4.44 14.86 1.23
C TYR A 66 -4.91 16.26 1.65
N TYR A 67 -4.00 17.24 1.66
CA TYR A 67 -4.35 18.64 1.98
C TYR A 67 -4.91 19.41 0.76
N ILE A 68 -4.83 18.83 -0.44
CA ILE A 68 -5.28 19.46 -1.68
C ILE A 68 -6.45 18.65 -2.25
N PRO A 69 -7.71 19.15 -2.17
CA PRO A 69 -8.91 18.37 -2.52
C PRO A 69 -8.97 17.88 -3.98
N VAL A 70 -8.35 18.64 -4.89
CA VAL A 70 -8.32 18.29 -6.33
C VAL A 70 -7.41 17.09 -6.61
N ILE A 71 -6.32 16.98 -5.85
CA ILE A 71 -5.34 15.89 -6.00
C ILE A 71 -5.86 14.61 -5.36
N ASP A 72 -6.65 14.73 -4.28
CA ASP A 72 -7.24 13.61 -3.56
C ASP A 72 -8.11 12.74 -4.49
N HIS A 73 -8.94 13.37 -5.31
CA HIS A 73 -9.79 12.63 -6.26
C HIS A 73 -9.00 11.91 -7.36
N THR A 74 -7.94 12.53 -7.85
CA THR A 74 -7.04 11.91 -8.85
C THR A 74 -6.26 10.75 -8.23
N LEU A 75 -5.83 10.91 -6.99
CA LEU A 75 -5.14 9.86 -6.23
C LEU A 75 -6.04 8.67 -5.90
N ASP A 76 -7.33 8.88 -5.65
CA ASP A 76 -8.29 7.79 -5.43
C ASP A 76 -8.44 6.92 -6.68
N VAL A 77 -8.46 7.52 -7.88
CA VAL A 77 -8.57 6.78 -9.14
C VAL A 77 -7.27 6.06 -9.50
N LEU A 78 -6.13 6.74 -9.38
CA LEU A 78 -4.81 6.17 -9.68
C LEU A 78 -4.28 5.28 -8.55
N GLY A 79 -4.78 5.50 -7.35
CA GLY A 79 -4.38 4.78 -6.15
C GLY A 79 -4.73 3.29 -6.18
N ALA A 80 -5.86 2.92 -6.78
CA ALA A 80 -6.28 1.52 -6.86
C ALA A 80 -5.25 0.63 -7.61
N PRO A 81 -4.87 0.94 -8.87
CA PRO A 81 -3.85 0.15 -9.55
C PRO A 81 -2.47 0.26 -8.88
N ALA A 82 -2.12 1.44 -8.36
CA ALA A 82 -0.86 1.63 -7.66
C ALA A 82 -0.78 0.81 -6.36
N ALA A 83 -1.86 0.74 -5.59
CA ALA A 83 -1.94 -0.09 -4.38
C ALA A 83 -1.78 -1.59 -4.69
N ILE A 84 -2.44 -2.07 -5.75
CA ILE A 84 -2.33 -3.46 -6.21
C ILE A 84 -0.89 -3.79 -6.61
N VAL A 85 -0.26 -2.92 -7.39
CA VAL A 85 1.14 -3.10 -7.82
C VAL A 85 2.08 -3.07 -6.61
N ALA A 86 1.93 -2.10 -5.71
CA ALA A 86 2.76 -1.98 -4.51
C ALA A 86 2.60 -3.19 -3.59
N GLY A 87 1.37 -3.65 -3.35
CA GLY A 87 1.08 -4.85 -2.57
C GLY A 87 1.66 -6.12 -3.19
N THR A 88 1.58 -6.25 -4.51
CA THR A 88 2.18 -7.37 -5.25
C THR A 88 3.71 -7.37 -5.12
N ILE A 89 4.36 -6.22 -5.29
CA ILE A 89 5.82 -6.08 -5.17
C ILE A 89 6.28 -6.45 -3.76
N LEU A 90 5.62 -5.92 -2.73
CA LEU A 90 5.94 -6.25 -1.36
C LEU A 90 5.77 -7.75 -1.08
N ALA A 91 4.64 -8.33 -1.46
CA ALA A 91 4.41 -9.76 -1.26
C ALA A 91 5.47 -10.60 -1.99
N ALA A 92 5.81 -10.27 -3.23
CA ALA A 92 6.84 -10.97 -3.99
C ALA A 92 8.22 -10.91 -3.31
N GLY A 93 8.55 -9.80 -2.65
CA GLY A 93 9.80 -9.63 -1.92
C GLY A 93 9.95 -10.54 -0.71
N PHE A 94 8.84 -10.91 -0.06
CA PHE A 94 8.84 -11.76 1.14
C PHE A 94 8.54 -13.22 0.84
N ILE A 95 7.94 -13.54 -0.31
CA ILE A 95 7.75 -14.92 -0.74
C ILE A 95 9.13 -15.48 -1.16
N GLY A 96 9.57 -16.53 -0.49
CA GLY A 96 10.88 -17.14 -0.68
C GLY A 96 11.08 -17.70 -2.10
N SER A 97 12.21 -18.38 -2.31
CA SER A 97 12.59 -18.98 -3.58
C SER A 97 11.59 -20.08 -4.02
N MET A 98 10.69 -19.68 -4.87
CA MET A 98 9.73 -20.56 -5.55
C MET A 98 9.88 -20.40 -7.06
N ASP A 99 9.22 -21.26 -7.81
CA ASP A 99 9.05 -21.06 -9.25
C ASP A 99 8.53 -19.64 -9.53
N PRO A 100 9.14 -18.88 -10.46
CA PRO A 100 8.78 -17.50 -10.73
C PRO A 100 7.28 -17.29 -11.00
N MET A 101 6.65 -18.22 -11.69
CA MET A 101 5.24 -18.16 -12.03
C MET A 101 4.36 -18.26 -10.78
N LEU A 102 4.68 -19.20 -9.88
CA LEU A 102 3.99 -19.38 -8.61
C LEU A 102 4.21 -18.18 -7.68
N LYS A 103 5.45 -17.67 -7.59
CA LYS A 103 5.83 -16.51 -6.79
C LYS A 103 5.00 -15.28 -7.16
N TRP A 104 4.99 -14.91 -8.43
CA TRP A 104 4.25 -13.76 -8.92
C TRP A 104 2.74 -13.96 -8.85
N GLY A 105 2.25 -15.19 -9.11
CA GLY A 105 0.84 -15.52 -8.95
C GLY A 105 0.35 -15.38 -7.51
N LEU A 106 1.09 -15.94 -6.57
CA LEU A 106 0.77 -15.81 -5.13
C LEU A 106 0.91 -14.37 -4.65
N ALA A 107 1.94 -13.65 -5.08
CA ALA A 107 2.13 -12.26 -4.73
C ALA A 107 0.99 -11.35 -5.25
N ALA A 108 0.55 -11.58 -6.48
CA ALA A 108 -0.57 -10.84 -7.06
C ALA A 108 -1.89 -11.11 -6.33
N ILE A 109 -2.16 -12.38 -5.98
CA ILE A 109 -3.40 -12.74 -5.28
C ILE A 109 -3.33 -12.31 -3.81
N ALA A 110 -2.27 -12.63 -3.10
CA ALA A 110 -2.14 -12.33 -1.67
C ALA A 110 -1.90 -10.86 -1.41
N GLY A 111 -0.87 -10.27 -2.00
CA GLY A 111 -0.52 -8.87 -1.77
C GLY A 111 -1.38 -7.90 -2.56
N GLY A 112 -1.46 -8.10 -3.88
CA GLY A 112 -2.25 -7.25 -4.76
C GLY A 112 -3.75 -7.37 -4.52
N GLY A 113 -4.25 -8.60 -4.32
CA GLY A 113 -5.65 -8.85 -3.98
C GLY A 113 -6.05 -8.21 -2.65
N ALA A 114 -5.24 -8.37 -1.60
CA ALA A 114 -5.48 -7.73 -0.31
C ALA A 114 -5.49 -6.20 -0.43
N ALA A 115 -4.51 -5.62 -1.12
CA ALA A 115 -4.44 -4.18 -1.37
C ALA A 115 -5.68 -3.68 -2.13
N GLY A 116 -6.07 -4.38 -3.19
CA GLY A 116 -7.24 -4.03 -4.00
C GLY A 116 -8.57 -4.09 -3.23
N ILE A 117 -8.76 -5.14 -2.42
CA ILE A 117 -9.96 -5.29 -1.59
C ILE A 117 -10.06 -4.17 -0.55
N ILE A 118 -8.95 -3.87 0.15
CA ILE A 118 -8.93 -2.81 1.15
C ILE A 118 -9.14 -1.45 0.50
N HIS A 119 -8.45 -1.15 -0.59
CA HIS A 119 -8.60 0.13 -1.28
C HIS A 119 -10.01 0.30 -1.85
N GLY A 120 -10.53 -0.72 -2.53
CA GLY A 120 -11.89 -0.71 -3.06
C GLY A 120 -12.96 -0.66 -1.97
N GLY A 121 -12.77 -1.39 -0.87
CA GLY A 121 -13.64 -1.35 0.30
C GLY A 121 -13.71 0.04 0.93
N MET A 122 -12.57 0.71 1.09
CA MET A 122 -12.52 2.08 1.61
C MET A 122 -13.18 3.09 0.66
N ALA A 123 -12.99 2.94 -0.65
CA ALA A 123 -13.67 3.76 -1.64
C ALA A 123 -15.19 3.56 -1.61
N ALA A 124 -15.65 2.31 -1.47
CA ALA A 124 -17.06 1.98 -1.36
C ALA A 124 -17.69 2.56 -0.07
N ILE A 125 -17.00 2.46 1.07
CA ILE A 125 -17.46 3.03 2.34
C ILE A 125 -17.56 4.56 2.25
N ARG A 126 -16.56 5.22 1.66
CA ARG A 126 -16.61 6.68 1.41
C ARG A 126 -17.79 7.05 0.50
N GLY A 127 -17.98 6.32 -0.59
CA GLY A 127 -19.09 6.52 -1.51
C GLY A 127 -20.45 6.34 -0.84
N ALA A 128 -20.62 5.26 -0.06
CA ALA A 128 -21.84 4.98 0.68
C ALA A 128 -22.13 6.04 1.75
N ALA A 129 -21.10 6.47 2.49
CA ALA A 129 -21.23 7.53 3.49
C ALA A 129 -21.61 8.88 2.85
N SER A 130 -21.04 9.21 1.69
CA SER A 130 -21.39 10.41 0.94
C SER A 130 -22.83 10.36 0.42
N ALA A 131 -23.28 9.22 -0.07
CA ALA A 131 -24.64 9.02 -0.55
C ALA A 131 -25.66 9.06 0.60
N ALA A 132 -25.36 8.45 1.76
CA ALA A 132 -26.26 8.38 2.91
C ALA A 132 -26.41 9.72 3.64
N THR A 133 -25.40 10.58 3.61
CA THR A 133 -25.36 11.83 4.40
C THR A 133 -25.36 13.10 3.56
N GLY A 134 -25.51 12.99 2.22
CA GLY A 134 -25.45 14.13 1.31
C GLY A 134 -24.09 14.87 1.34
N GLY A 135 -23.02 14.16 1.62
CA GLY A 135 -21.66 14.69 1.73
C GLY A 135 -21.23 15.08 3.15
N LEU A 136 -22.14 15.14 4.12
CA LEU A 136 -21.80 15.50 5.51
C LEU A 136 -21.04 14.39 6.24
N GLY A 137 -21.33 13.11 5.93
CA GLY A 137 -20.61 11.97 6.49
C GLY A 137 -19.17 11.87 5.99
N ASN A 138 -18.89 12.43 4.83
CA ASN A 138 -17.55 12.59 4.31
C ASN A 138 -16.69 13.48 5.23
N SER A 139 -17.31 14.48 5.86
CA SER A 139 -16.64 15.34 6.85
C SER A 139 -16.30 14.58 8.14
N CYS A 140 -17.10 13.62 8.57
CA CYS A 140 -16.81 12.80 9.77
C CYS A 140 -15.73 11.74 9.51
N LEU A 141 -15.68 11.17 8.31
CA LEU A 141 -14.61 10.25 7.89
C LEU A 141 -13.32 11.00 7.53
N LEU A 142 -13.45 12.24 7.08
CA LEU A 142 -12.34 13.15 6.81
C LEU A 142 -11.84 13.87 8.07
N TYR A 143 -12.53 13.76 9.20
CA TYR A 143 -12.02 14.29 10.47
C TYR A 143 -10.87 13.46 11.04
N THR A 144 -10.68 12.25 10.57
CA THR A 144 -9.42 11.50 10.69
C THR A 144 -8.41 11.90 9.61
N SER A 145 -8.80 12.79 8.68
CA SER A 145 -7.94 13.43 7.69
C SER A 145 -8.43 14.89 7.59
N PRO A 146 -7.65 15.89 8.02
CA PRO A 146 -8.08 17.28 7.96
C PRO A 146 -8.24 17.69 6.50
N SER A 147 -9.49 17.80 6.06
CA SER A 147 -9.82 18.49 4.83
C SER A 147 -10.14 19.94 5.18
N PRO A 148 -9.32 20.91 4.80
CA PRO A 148 -9.74 22.29 4.82
C PRO A 148 -10.80 22.47 3.73
N ARG A 149 -11.87 23.10 4.06
CA ARG A 149 -12.74 23.71 3.06
C ARG A 149 -12.02 24.86 2.39
#